data_50c9790e4682e2d11c3f6c0f8191735f
#
_entry.id   50c9790e4682e2d11c3f6c0f8191735f
#
_cell.length_a   1.000
_cell.length_b   1.000
_cell.length_c   1.000
_cell.angle_alpha   90.00
_cell.angle_beta   90.00
_cell.angle_gamma   90.00
#
_symmetry.space_group_name_H-M   'P 1'
#
loop_
_entity.id
_entity.type
_entity.pdbx_description
1 polymer ?
#
loop_
_entity_poly.entity_id
_entity_poly.type
_entity_poly.pdbx_seq_one_letter_code
_entity_poly.pdbx_strand_id
1 'polypeptide(L)'
;LRLTAQDLREMNILKYYRLTRKWACKTYGILDADLELLFYLDCEGRFTRKDFIDGVYTFSWDKARWDRLRQDGWIDTWRHRNRTTIKYSVYKTSYRCKQLINRIYRILLGEEDMPTSERSVFYNNKSYTDKVYNKAIDDMIKDKNR
;
A
#
# COMPACT_ATOMS: atom_id res chain seq x y z
N LEU A 1 -24.65 -4.99 -1.27
CA LEU A 1 -23.88 -5.95 -2.04
C LEU A 1 -22.82 -6.62 -1.17
N ARG A 2 -22.95 -7.93 -1.06
CA ARG A 2 -22.01 -8.72 -0.28
C ARG A 2 -21.14 -9.54 -1.23
N LEU A 3 -19.82 -9.33 -1.15
CA LEU A 3 -18.88 -10.10 -1.94
C LEU A 3 -18.70 -11.49 -1.34
N THR A 4 -18.62 -12.50 -2.21
CA THR A 4 -18.31 -13.87 -1.81
C THR A 4 -16.85 -14.20 -2.11
N ALA A 5 -16.37 -15.31 -1.55
CA ALA A 5 -15.01 -15.78 -1.86
C ALA A 5 -14.85 -16.07 -3.36
N GLN A 6 -15.90 -16.56 -4.01
CA GLN A 6 -15.84 -16.81 -5.45
C GLN A 6 -15.71 -15.53 -6.25
N ASP A 7 -16.39 -14.46 -5.84
CA ASP A 7 -16.27 -13.15 -6.49
C ASP A 7 -14.83 -12.64 -6.45
N LEU A 8 -14.17 -12.76 -5.29
CA LEU A 8 -12.78 -12.34 -5.14
C LEU A 8 -11.83 -13.20 -5.98
N ARG A 9 -12.11 -14.48 -6.09
CA ARG A 9 -11.31 -15.39 -6.93
C ARG A 9 -11.43 -15.03 -8.40
N GLU A 10 -12.63 -14.74 -8.88
CA GLU A 10 -12.88 -14.35 -10.27
C GLU A 10 -12.21 -13.02 -10.63
N MET A 11 -12.09 -12.10 -9.66
CA MET A 11 -11.38 -10.84 -9.84
C MET A 11 -9.86 -10.99 -9.90
N ASN A 12 -9.33 -12.17 -9.60
CA ASN A 12 -7.88 -12.45 -9.62
C ASN A 12 -7.05 -11.52 -8.73
N ILE A 13 -7.63 -11.06 -7.61
CA ILE A 13 -6.98 -10.07 -6.75
C ILE A 13 -5.66 -10.60 -6.20
N LEU A 14 -5.67 -11.81 -5.64
CA LEU A 14 -4.47 -12.38 -5.03
C LEU A 14 -3.43 -12.82 -6.06
N LYS A 15 -3.85 -13.19 -7.27
CA LYS A 15 -2.95 -13.59 -8.35
C LYS A 15 -1.92 -12.50 -8.66
N TYR A 16 -2.34 -11.26 -8.66
CA TYR A 16 -1.50 -10.13 -9.04
C TYR A 16 -1.07 -9.25 -7.86
N TYR A 17 -1.37 -9.68 -6.63
CA TYR A 17 -1.06 -8.91 -5.44
C TYR A 17 0.45 -8.64 -5.29
N ARG A 18 1.27 -9.68 -5.44
CA ARG A 18 2.72 -9.54 -5.28
C ARG A 18 3.31 -8.59 -6.32
N LEU A 19 2.89 -8.72 -7.57
CA LEU A 19 3.36 -7.85 -8.65
C LEU A 19 2.99 -6.39 -8.37
N THR A 20 1.74 -6.14 -8.00
CA THR A 20 1.25 -4.79 -7.70
C THR A 20 1.99 -4.20 -6.51
N ARG A 21 2.22 -4.99 -5.46
CA ARG A 21 2.99 -4.55 -4.28
C ARG A 21 4.42 -4.17 -4.67
N LYS A 22 5.09 -5.00 -5.46
CA LYS A 22 6.46 -4.71 -5.91
C LYS A 22 6.53 -3.45 -6.76
N TRP A 23 5.56 -3.26 -7.64
CA TRP A 23 5.45 -2.05 -8.42
C TRP A 23 5.26 -0.82 -7.52
N ALA A 24 4.35 -0.89 -6.58
CA ALA A 24 4.06 0.23 -5.68
C ALA A 24 5.28 0.59 -4.81
N CYS A 25 5.93 -0.42 -4.23
CA CYS A 25 7.11 -0.20 -3.40
C CYS A 25 8.25 0.44 -4.18
N LYS A 26 8.48 -0.01 -5.41
CA LYS A 26 9.53 0.55 -6.23
C LYS A 26 9.19 1.96 -6.73
N THR A 27 7.94 2.19 -7.11
CA THR A 27 7.48 3.49 -7.62
C THR A 27 7.53 4.58 -6.55
N TYR A 28 7.13 4.25 -5.33
CA TYR A 28 6.98 5.22 -4.25
C TYR A 28 8.10 5.18 -3.22
N GLY A 29 9.08 4.28 -3.38
CA GLY A 29 10.22 4.18 -2.47
C GLY A 29 9.85 3.74 -1.06
N ILE A 30 8.92 2.80 -0.93
CA ILE A 30 8.43 2.32 0.35
C ILE A 30 8.77 0.83 0.52
N LEU A 31 9.05 0.39 1.74
CA LEU A 31 9.33 -1.01 2.04
C LEU A 31 8.05 -1.85 2.03
N ASP A 32 8.15 -3.11 1.64
CA ASP A 32 7.00 -4.03 1.59
C ASP A 32 6.25 -4.08 2.92
N ALA A 33 6.96 -4.22 4.03
CA ALA A 33 6.35 -4.30 5.36
C ALA A 33 5.70 -2.98 5.78
N ASP A 34 6.29 -1.85 5.39
CA ASP A 34 5.71 -0.54 5.66
C ASP A 34 4.40 -0.34 4.89
N LEU A 35 4.36 -0.79 3.64
CA LEU A 35 3.14 -0.70 2.83
C LEU A 35 2.02 -1.56 3.43
N GLU A 36 2.32 -2.77 3.87
CA GLU A 36 1.34 -3.64 4.51
C GLU A 36 0.78 -3.01 5.79
N LEU A 37 1.64 -2.38 6.57
CA LEU A 37 1.22 -1.65 7.76
C LEU A 37 0.30 -0.48 7.41
N LEU A 38 0.57 0.24 6.33
CA LEU A 38 -0.31 1.31 5.87
C LEU A 38 -1.68 0.79 5.46
N PHE A 39 -1.77 -0.38 4.86
CA PHE A 39 -3.07 -1.02 4.58
C PHE A 39 -3.87 -1.23 5.86
N TYR A 40 -3.22 -1.74 6.89
CA TYR A 40 -3.85 -1.95 8.20
C TYR A 40 -4.35 -0.62 8.79
N LEU A 41 -3.48 0.39 8.81
CA LEU A 41 -3.82 1.69 9.39
C LEU A 41 -4.92 2.41 8.60
N ASP A 42 -4.95 2.24 7.29
CA ASP A 42 -6.01 2.82 6.47
C ASP A 42 -7.38 2.23 6.83
N CYS A 43 -7.43 0.95 7.13
CA CYS A 43 -8.67 0.30 7.59
C CYS A 43 -9.10 0.75 8.98
N GLU A 44 -8.14 1.09 9.85
CA GLU A 44 -8.45 1.60 11.19
C GLU A 44 -9.03 3.01 11.17
N GLY A 45 -8.66 3.82 10.18
CA GLY A 45 -9.08 5.20 10.07
C GLY A 45 -8.20 6.13 10.90
N ARG A 46 -8.72 6.67 12.02
CA ARG A 46 -7.93 7.50 12.94
C ARG A 46 -7.36 6.64 14.05
N PHE A 47 -6.11 6.90 14.42
CA PHE A 47 -5.43 6.06 15.40
C PHE A 47 -4.46 6.88 16.23
N THR A 48 -4.20 6.40 17.45
CA THR A 48 -3.15 6.94 18.32
C THR A 48 -1.86 6.12 18.13
N ARG A 49 -0.76 6.62 18.67
CA ARG A 49 0.49 5.85 18.67
C ARG A 49 0.32 4.53 19.43
N LYS A 50 -0.50 4.51 20.47
CA LYS A 50 -0.82 3.29 21.22
C LYS A 50 -1.57 2.30 20.33
N ASP A 51 -2.55 2.75 19.56
CA ASP A 51 -3.28 1.90 18.61
C ASP A 51 -2.33 1.30 17.58
N PHE A 52 -1.37 2.11 17.10
CA PHE A 52 -0.33 1.63 16.20
C PHE A 52 0.50 0.51 16.84
N ILE A 53 0.95 0.71 18.08
CA ILE A 53 1.75 -0.28 18.81
C ILE A 53 0.92 -1.55 19.06
N ASP A 54 -0.32 -1.40 19.52
CA ASP A 54 -1.21 -2.52 19.83
C ASP A 54 -1.59 -3.31 18.55
N GLY A 55 -1.82 -2.60 17.45
CA GLY A 55 -2.21 -3.19 16.18
C GLY A 55 -1.09 -3.91 15.46
N VAL A 56 0.16 -3.60 15.77
CA VAL A 56 1.32 -4.21 15.10
C VAL A 56 1.90 -5.42 15.84
N TYR A 57 1.14 -6.07 16.71
CA TYR A 57 1.65 -7.28 17.34
C TYR A 57 1.99 -8.38 16.32
N THR A 58 1.39 -8.33 15.13
CA THR A 58 1.73 -9.18 14.00
C THR A 58 2.88 -8.63 13.16
N PHE A 59 3.29 -7.38 13.42
CA PHE A 59 4.43 -6.72 12.78
C PHE A 59 5.39 -6.31 13.89
N SER A 60 6.68 -6.41 13.67
CA SER A 60 7.65 -5.94 14.65
C SER A 60 7.51 -4.44 14.89
N TRP A 61 7.31 -4.03 16.14
CA TRP A 61 7.35 -2.61 16.50
C TRP A 61 8.75 -2.08 16.24
N ASP A 62 8.82 -0.97 15.54
CA ASP A 62 10.07 -0.30 15.25
C ASP A 62 9.82 1.21 15.23
N LYS A 63 10.48 1.92 16.17
CA LYS A 63 10.39 3.37 16.25
C LYS A 63 10.88 4.02 14.95
N ALA A 64 11.93 3.46 14.35
CA ALA A 64 12.45 3.97 13.09
C ALA A 64 11.41 3.88 11.97
N ARG A 65 10.59 2.83 11.97
CA ARG A 65 9.47 2.68 11.01
C ARG A 65 8.42 3.77 11.21
N TRP A 66 8.03 4.02 12.46
CA TRP A 66 7.08 5.08 12.79
C TRP A 66 7.59 6.45 12.31
N ASP A 67 8.83 6.78 12.67
CA ASP A 67 9.45 8.04 12.30
C ASP A 67 9.57 8.17 10.78
N ARG A 68 9.98 7.12 10.09
CA ARG A 68 10.12 7.10 8.63
C ARG A 68 8.79 7.33 7.94
N LEU A 69 7.73 6.65 8.35
CA LEU A 69 6.40 6.80 7.75
C LEU A 69 5.85 8.22 7.94
N ARG A 70 6.15 8.84 9.07
CA ARG A 70 5.76 10.22 9.31
C ARG A 70 6.60 11.20 8.49
N GLN A 71 7.91 11.03 8.48
CA GLN A 71 8.83 11.90 7.72
C GLN A 71 8.57 11.84 6.22
N ASP A 72 8.27 10.66 5.70
CA ASP A 72 7.99 10.46 4.28
C ASP A 72 6.58 10.89 3.87
N GLY A 73 5.77 11.36 4.81
CA GLY A 73 4.46 11.90 4.53
C GLY A 73 3.36 10.88 4.32
N TRP A 74 3.52 9.65 4.83
CA TRP A 74 2.49 8.61 4.74
C TRP A 74 1.49 8.67 5.89
N ILE A 75 1.92 9.17 7.05
CA ILE A 75 1.09 9.34 8.24
C ILE A 75 1.11 10.81 8.64
N ASP A 76 -0.08 11.39 8.79
CA ASP A 76 -0.27 12.77 9.23
C ASP A 76 -0.84 12.83 10.64
N THR A 77 -0.56 13.92 11.33
CA THR A 77 -1.26 14.24 12.56
C THR A 77 -2.63 14.80 12.20
N TRP A 78 -3.69 14.15 12.71
CA TRP A 78 -5.05 14.65 12.53
C TRP A 78 -5.39 15.70 13.57
N ARG A 79 -5.05 15.46 14.86
CA ARG A 79 -5.37 16.37 15.95
C ARG A 79 -4.51 16.07 17.16
N HIS A 80 -4.09 17.12 17.86
CA HIS A 80 -3.54 17.00 19.20
C HIS A 80 -4.66 17.08 20.22
N ARG A 81 -4.70 16.14 21.16
CA ARG A 81 -5.66 16.11 22.24
C ARG A 81 -4.96 16.49 23.54
N ASN A 82 -5.40 17.59 24.16
CA ASN A 82 -4.91 18.05 25.46
C ASN A 82 -6.03 17.88 26.46
N ARG A 83 -5.97 16.83 27.28
CA ARG A 83 -6.79 16.71 28.47
C ARG A 83 -5.95 17.10 29.68
N THR A 84 -6.61 17.50 30.80
CA THR A 84 -5.97 18.07 31.98
C THR A 84 -4.78 17.24 32.50
N THR A 85 -4.77 15.94 32.33
CA THR A 85 -3.73 15.04 32.81
C THR A 85 -3.03 14.23 31.73
N ILE A 86 -3.59 14.17 30.52
CA ILE A 86 -3.06 13.32 29.43
C ILE A 86 -3.05 14.10 28.12
N LYS A 87 -1.86 14.21 27.52
CA LYS A 87 -1.70 14.77 26.19
C LYS A 87 -1.40 13.62 25.22
N TYR A 88 -2.17 13.53 24.14
CA TYR A 88 -1.91 12.57 23.09
C TYR A 88 -2.30 13.15 21.73
N SER A 89 -1.70 12.60 20.69
CA SER A 89 -2.01 12.98 19.31
C SER A 89 -2.81 11.88 18.64
N VAL A 90 -3.70 12.27 17.76
CA VAL A 90 -4.44 11.36 16.90
C VAL A 90 -3.91 11.53 15.49
N TYR A 91 -3.67 10.42 14.83
CA TYR A 91 -3.06 10.36 13.51
C TYR A 91 -4.03 9.77 12.49
N LYS A 92 -3.71 9.94 11.24
CA LYS A 92 -4.42 9.34 10.11
C LYS A 92 -3.43 9.05 8.99
N THR A 93 -3.79 8.15 8.10
CA THR A 93 -3.06 8.01 6.83
C THR A 93 -3.24 9.30 6.04
N SER A 94 -2.17 9.78 5.41
CA SER A 94 -2.19 11.02 4.65
C SER A 94 -3.04 10.90 3.38
N TYR A 95 -3.38 12.02 2.78
CA TYR A 95 -4.04 12.04 1.48
C TYR A 95 -3.21 11.30 0.42
N ARG A 96 -1.90 11.52 0.44
CA ARG A 96 -0.97 10.81 -0.45
C ARG A 96 -1.05 9.28 -0.25
N CYS A 97 -1.13 8.84 0.99
CA CYS A 97 -1.28 7.42 1.32
C CYS A 97 -2.60 6.86 0.78
N LYS A 98 -3.70 7.60 0.98
CA LYS A 98 -5.00 7.18 0.47
C LYS A 98 -5.03 7.08 -1.05
N GLN A 99 -4.37 8.01 -1.74
CA GLN A 99 -4.24 7.96 -3.19
C GLN A 99 -3.49 6.71 -3.64
N LEU A 100 -2.39 6.38 -2.97
CA LEU A 100 -1.61 5.18 -3.28
C LEU A 100 -2.44 3.91 -3.08
N ILE A 101 -3.10 3.79 -1.95
CA ILE A 101 -3.91 2.61 -1.62
C ILE A 101 -5.08 2.46 -2.61
N ASN A 102 -5.77 3.56 -2.91
CA ASN A 102 -6.86 3.54 -3.89
C ASN A 102 -6.35 3.13 -5.28
N ARG A 103 -5.18 3.60 -5.66
CA ARG A 103 -4.56 3.22 -6.93
C ARG A 103 -4.24 1.73 -6.98
N ILE A 104 -3.73 1.18 -5.89
CA ILE A 104 -3.47 -0.26 -5.79
C ILE A 104 -4.77 -1.05 -5.98
N TYR A 105 -5.86 -0.63 -5.33
CA TYR A 105 -7.16 -1.28 -5.50
C TYR A 105 -7.64 -1.21 -6.96
N ARG A 106 -7.52 -0.04 -7.60
CA ARG A 106 -7.94 0.11 -9.00
C ARG A 106 -7.14 -0.79 -9.94
N ILE A 107 -5.84 -0.90 -9.71
CA ILE A 107 -4.98 -1.78 -10.51
C ILE A 107 -5.39 -3.24 -10.32
N LEU A 108 -5.60 -3.66 -9.08
CA LEU A 108 -6.01 -5.04 -8.79
C LEU A 108 -7.40 -5.38 -9.36
N LEU A 109 -8.29 -4.40 -9.43
CA LEU A 109 -9.63 -4.59 -9.99
C LEU A 109 -9.66 -4.47 -11.52
N GLY A 110 -8.56 -4.06 -12.15
CA GLY A 110 -8.51 -3.87 -13.59
C GLY A 110 -9.06 -2.53 -14.07
N GLU A 111 -9.33 -1.61 -13.17
CA GLU A 111 -9.82 -0.25 -13.51
C GLU A 111 -8.70 0.67 -13.98
N GLU A 112 -7.46 0.35 -13.67
CA GLU A 112 -6.27 1.10 -14.06
C GLU A 112 -5.18 0.11 -14.44
N ASP A 113 -4.43 0.40 -15.49
CA ASP A 113 -3.29 -0.41 -15.91
C ASP A 113 -2.00 0.17 -15.34
N MET A 114 -1.06 -0.70 -14.97
CA MET A 114 0.28 -0.25 -14.61
C MET A 114 0.99 0.36 -15.82
N PRO A 115 1.83 1.39 -15.60
CA PRO A 115 2.62 1.95 -16.70
C PRO A 115 3.51 0.89 -17.36
N THR A 116 3.57 0.94 -18.69
CA THR A 116 4.35 0.00 -19.51
C THR A 116 5.42 0.72 -20.30
N SER A 117 6.31 -0.03 -20.96
CA SER A 117 7.39 0.49 -21.80
C SER A 117 8.27 1.47 -21.03
N GLU A 118 8.54 2.64 -21.59
CA GLU A 118 9.41 3.64 -20.98
C GLU A 118 8.88 4.20 -19.65
N ARG A 119 7.56 4.10 -19.43
CA ARG A 119 6.91 4.56 -18.20
C ARG A 119 6.96 3.53 -17.08
N SER A 120 7.33 2.28 -17.38
CA SER A 120 7.44 1.23 -16.37
C SER A 120 8.58 1.53 -15.40
N VAL A 121 8.33 1.34 -14.12
CA VAL A 121 9.36 1.46 -13.08
C VAL A 121 10.45 0.39 -13.23
N PHE A 122 10.18 -0.68 -14.00
CA PHE A 122 11.13 -1.75 -14.31
C PHE A 122 11.76 -1.59 -15.70
N TYR A 123 11.64 -0.43 -16.31
CA TYR A 123 12.05 -0.18 -17.70
C TYR A 123 13.53 -0.46 -17.97
N ASN A 124 14.37 -0.29 -16.96
CA ASN A 124 15.82 -0.38 -17.14
C ASN A 124 16.29 -1.76 -17.65
N ASN A 125 15.51 -2.81 -17.47
CA ASN A 125 15.73 -4.16 -18.01
C ASN A 125 17.14 -4.72 -17.82
N LYS A 126 17.94 -4.16 -16.89
CA LYS A 126 19.33 -4.58 -16.67
C LYS A 126 19.41 -5.90 -15.91
N SER A 127 18.36 -6.25 -15.15
CA SER A 127 18.32 -7.49 -14.39
C SER A 127 17.29 -8.44 -14.96
N TYR A 128 17.50 -9.72 -14.71
CA TYR A 128 16.51 -10.75 -15.04
C TYR A 128 15.17 -10.47 -14.35
N THR A 129 15.22 -9.97 -13.11
CA THR A 129 14.03 -9.65 -12.33
C THR A 129 13.19 -8.56 -13.00
N ASP A 130 13.82 -7.51 -13.54
CA ASP A 130 13.11 -6.44 -14.23
C ASP A 130 12.41 -6.95 -15.49
N LYS A 131 13.05 -7.84 -16.23
CA LYS A 131 12.44 -8.46 -17.41
C LYS A 131 11.23 -9.30 -17.05
N VAL A 132 11.31 -10.06 -15.96
CA VAL A 132 10.20 -10.88 -15.45
C VAL A 132 9.03 -10.00 -15.05
N TYR A 133 9.29 -8.92 -14.32
CA TYR A 133 8.23 -8.01 -13.88
C TYR A 133 7.57 -7.28 -15.05
N ASN A 134 8.33 -6.82 -16.03
CA ASN A 134 7.75 -6.18 -17.22
C ASN A 134 6.86 -7.15 -18.01
N LYS A 135 7.27 -8.39 -18.16
CA LYS A 135 6.45 -9.41 -18.79
C LYS A 135 5.18 -9.69 -17.97
N ALA A 136 5.32 -9.76 -16.65
CA ALA A 136 4.18 -10.00 -15.77
C ALA A 136 3.16 -8.85 -15.84
N ILE A 137 3.62 -7.62 -15.97
CA ILE A 137 2.74 -6.46 -16.15
C ILE A 137 1.94 -6.60 -17.46
N ASP A 138 2.60 -6.94 -18.56
CA ASP A 138 1.93 -7.13 -19.84
C ASP A 138 0.89 -8.26 -19.76
N ASP A 139 1.24 -9.37 -19.11
CA ASP A 139 0.33 -10.50 -18.92
C ASP A 139 -0.87 -10.12 -18.07
N MET A 140 -0.66 -9.33 -17.01
CA MET A 140 -1.74 -8.83 -16.16
C MET A 140 -2.71 -7.93 -16.93
N ILE A 141 -2.18 -7.00 -17.73
CA ILE A 141 -3.00 -6.11 -18.54
C ILE A 141 -3.88 -6.91 -19.51
N LYS A 142 -3.31 -7.89 -20.18
CA LYS A 142 -4.07 -8.76 -21.10
C LYS A 142 -5.16 -9.55 -20.37
N ASP A 143 -4.85 -10.07 -19.19
CA ASP A 143 -5.77 -10.87 -18.39
C ASP A 143 -6.94 -10.02 -17.89
N LYS A 144 -6.67 -8.80 -17.44
CA LYS A 144 -7.68 -7.88 -16.92
C LYS A 144 -8.59 -7.29 -18.01
N ASN A 145 -8.11 -7.22 -19.24
CA ASN A 145 -8.85 -6.65 -20.37
C ASN A 145 -9.59 -7.69 -21.21
N ARG A 146 -9.70 -8.90 -20.74
CA ARG A 146 -10.51 -9.93 -21.40
C ARG A 146 -12.00 -9.71 -21.21
#